data_895ecf6ae826a197a6b7c12cc08a46c1
#
_entry.id   895ecf6ae826a197a6b7c12cc08a46c1
#
_cell.length_a   1.000
_cell.length_b   1.000
_cell.length_c   1.000
_cell.angle_alpha   90.00
_cell.angle_beta   90.00
_cell.angle_gamma   90.00
#
_symmetry.space_group_name_H-M   'P 1'
#
loop_
_entity.id
_entity.type
_entity.pdbx_description
1 polymer ?
#
loop_
_entity_poly.entity_id
_entity_poly.type
_entity_poly.pdbx_seq_one_letter_code
_entity_poly.pdbx_strand_id
1 'polypeptide(L)'
;MYQKYWGLQRSIFDSATAREALAQSPVHIEALARLEFLLESHSTCGLLFGPAGSGKTTVLTQFAEQVCRSGALPAFINCAGNDDFILTRVATGLHAEAIGSPADLWRSIVDRLEELKLEGLRAVLLFDDLERASSVIQSCVEQLLAIPDAPLTVVASARTDHATRIGARISECANLRIDLTPWTESETSQYLKESVAKAGRAQPAFDERAVRRLFELSGGAPRKVNQLAQLALVAGAGQRLLQVDAATIDAVEEELSLAR
;
A
#
# COMPACT_ATOMS: atom_id res chain seq x y z
N MET A 1 7.96 12.62 -24.23
CA MET A 1 8.64 12.36 -25.52
C MET A 1 8.59 10.86 -25.88
N TYR A 2 8.94 9.93 -25.00
CA TYR A 2 8.84 8.47 -25.22
C TYR A 2 7.42 7.97 -25.48
N GLN A 3 6.40 8.54 -24.84
CA GLN A 3 4.99 8.18 -25.02
C GLN A 3 4.58 8.28 -26.51
N LYS A 4 4.93 9.40 -27.16
CA LYS A 4 4.63 9.60 -28.58
C LYS A 4 5.32 8.56 -29.47
N TYR A 5 6.56 8.16 -29.11
CA TYR A 5 7.29 7.11 -29.82
C TYR A 5 6.56 5.76 -29.75
N TRP A 6 6.12 5.40 -28.55
CA TRP A 6 5.42 4.14 -28.31
C TRP A 6 3.93 4.18 -28.67
N GLY A 7 3.38 5.32 -29.11
CA GLY A 7 1.95 5.49 -29.41
C GLY A 7 1.07 5.46 -28.16
N LEU A 8 1.62 5.87 -27.00
CA LEU A 8 0.90 5.89 -25.74
C LEU A 8 0.16 7.22 -25.57
N GLN A 9 -1.11 7.15 -25.17
CA GLN A 9 -1.97 8.30 -24.92
C GLN A 9 -1.75 8.91 -23.53
N ARG A 10 -1.20 8.12 -22.57
CA ARG A 10 -0.89 8.53 -21.20
C ARG A 10 0.38 7.86 -20.67
N SER A 11 0.90 8.34 -19.57
CA SER A 11 1.98 7.62 -18.86
C SER A 11 1.45 6.31 -18.30
N ILE A 12 2.28 5.25 -18.30
CA ILE A 12 1.86 3.92 -17.89
C ILE A 12 2.28 3.64 -16.44
N PHE A 13 3.50 4.03 -16.08
CA PHE A 13 4.15 3.63 -14.83
C PHE A 13 4.42 4.81 -13.89
N ASP A 14 3.73 5.95 -14.08
CA ASP A 14 3.73 7.00 -13.08
C ASP A 14 2.97 6.57 -11.81
N SER A 15 3.16 7.30 -10.73
CA SER A 15 2.65 6.91 -9.42
C SER A 15 1.12 6.81 -9.33
N ALA A 16 0.39 7.53 -10.17
CA ALA A 16 -1.08 7.50 -10.20
C ALA A 16 -1.59 6.30 -11.01
N THR A 17 -1.15 6.20 -12.27
CA THR A 17 -1.54 5.11 -13.18
C THR A 17 -1.08 3.74 -12.67
N ALA A 18 0.12 3.68 -12.08
CA ALA A 18 0.64 2.46 -11.46
C ALA A 18 -0.21 2.01 -10.27
N ARG A 19 -0.73 2.94 -9.45
CA ARG A 19 -1.65 2.60 -8.35
C ARG A 19 -2.97 2.05 -8.84
N GLU A 20 -3.57 2.66 -9.86
CA GLU A 20 -4.81 2.16 -10.47
C GLU A 20 -4.65 0.74 -11.05
N ALA A 21 -3.55 0.49 -11.74
CA ALA A 21 -3.27 -0.81 -12.35
C ALA A 21 -2.93 -1.87 -11.28
N LEU A 22 -2.18 -1.49 -10.24
CA LEU A 22 -1.85 -2.36 -9.11
C LEU A 22 -3.10 -2.81 -8.36
N ALA A 23 -4.06 -1.90 -8.20
CA ALA A 23 -5.36 -2.15 -7.60
C ALA A 23 -6.16 -3.29 -8.23
N GLN A 24 -5.92 -3.56 -9.49
CA GLN A 24 -6.61 -4.58 -10.27
C GLN A 24 -5.86 -5.92 -10.28
N SER A 25 -4.72 -6.03 -9.59
CA SER A 25 -4.02 -7.31 -9.50
C SER A 25 -4.78 -8.28 -8.57
N PRO A 26 -4.80 -9.59 -8.88
CA PRO A 26 -5.54 -10.58 -8.07
C PRO A 26 -5.15 -10.54 -6.59
N VAL A 27 -3.87 -10.40 -6.28
CA VAL A 27 -3.35 -10.33 -4.89
C VAL A 27 -3.93 -9.14 -4.13
N HIS A 28 -4.07 -7.96 -4.79
CA HIS A 28 -4.62 -6.76 -4.16
C HIS A 28 -6.13 -6.84 -4.00
N ILE A 29 -6.84 -7.40 -5.00
CA ILE A 29 -8.28 -7.64 -4.93
C ILE A 29 -8.61 -8.58 -3.77
N GLU A 30 -7.86 -9.68 -3.62
CA GLU A 30 -8.03 -10.61 -2.50
C GLU A 30 -7.76 -9.93 -1.15
N ALA A 31 -6.68 -9.14 -1.06
CA ALA A 31 -6.35 -8.41 0.16
C ALA A 31 -7.47 -7.43 0.56
N LEU A 32 -8.04 -6.71 -0.40
CA LEU A 32 -9.15 -5.80 -0.16
C LEU A 32 -10.41 -6.55 0.30
N ALA A 33 -10.77 -7.65 -0.35
CA ALA A 33 -11.92 -8.45 0.04
C ALA A 33 -11.79 -9.01 1.48
N ARG A 34 -10.57 -9.40 1.88
CA ARG A 34 -10.30 -9.84 3.26
C ARG A 34 -10.41 -8.69 4.27
N LEU A 35 -9.97 -7.49 3.90
CA LEU A 35 -10.13 -6.31 4.76
C LEU A 35 -11.60 -5.88 4.87
N GLU A 36 -12.40 -6.00 3.80
CA GLU A 36 -13.85 -5.79 3.86
C GLU A 36 -14.51 -6.78 4.82
N PHE A 37 -14.16 -8.06 4.72
CA PHE A 37 -14.66 -9.07 5.65
C PHE A 37 -14.26 -8.76 7.12
N LEU A 38 -13.05 -8.26 7.36
CA LEU A 38 -12.63 -7.82 8.69
C LEU A 38 -13.57 -6.72 9.25
N LEU A 39 -13.95 -5.76 8.40
CA LEU A 39 -14.85 -4.68 8.78
C LEU A 39 -16.28 -5.19 9.04
N GLU A 40 -16.82 -6.03 8.14
CA GLU A 40 -18.16 -6.61 8.26
C GLU A 40 -18.31 -7.52 9.49
N SER A 41 -17.26 -8.27 9.82
CA SER A 41 -17.24 -9.13 11.01
C SER A 41 -17.01 -8.37 12.32
N HIS A 42 -16.94 -7.03 12.27
CA HIS A 42 -16.63 -6.17 13.42
C HIS A 42 -15.35 -6.55 14.17
N SER A 43 -14.41 -7.17 13.47
CA SER A 43 -13.12 -7.54 14.04
C SER A 43 -12.28 -6.31 14.39
N THR A 44 -11.45 -6.42 15.41
CA THR A 44 -10.74 -5.28 16.00
C THR A 44 -9.39 -5.02 15.35
N CYS A 45 -8.69 -6.05 14.84
CA CYS A 45 -7.34 -5.88 14.34
C CYS A 45 -7.05 -6.74 13.10
N GLY A 46 -6.47 -6.13 12.06
CA GLY A 46 -5.93 -6.78 10.87
C GLY A 46 -4.49 -6.37 10.59
N LEU A 47 -3.67 -7.32 10.18
CA LEU A 47 -2.26 -7.08 9.82
C LEU A 47 -2.03 -7.41 8.34
N LEU A 48 -1.48 -6.44 7.60
CA LEU A 48 -1.13 -6.54 6.19
C LEU A 48 0.38 -6.59 6.02
N PHE A 49 0.91 -7.75 5.68
CA PHE A 49 2.34 -7.95 5.44
C PHE A 49 2.65 -7.97 3.94
N GLY A 50 3.89 -7.68 3.62
CA GLY A 50 4.41 -7.81 2.26
C GLY A 50 5.82 -7.21 2.13
N PRO A 51 6.60 -7.62 1.13
CA PRO A 51 7.93 -7.08 0.91
C PRO A 51 7.88 -5.57 0.57
N ALA A 52 9.05 -4.93 0.56
CA ALA A 52 9.13 -3.54 0.13
C ALA A 52 8.61 -3.38 -1.31
N GLY A 53 7.71 -2.41 -1.53
CA GLY A 53 7.16 -2.14 -2.87
C GLY A 53 6.06 -3.11 -3.32
N SER A 54 5.53 -4.00 -2.45
CA SER A 54 4.40 -4.89 -2.76
C SER A 54 3.06 -4.18 -2.92
N GLY A 55 2.93 -2.92 -2.55
CA GLY A 55 1.68 -2.16 -2.66
C GLY A 55 0.85 -2.05 -1.38
N LYS A 56 1.41 -2.35 -0.20
CA LYS A 56 0.69 -2.22 1.09
C LYS A 56 -0.03 -0.89 1.26
N THR A 57 0.68 0.21 1.07
CA THR A 57 0.10 1.57 1.12
C THR A 57 -1.03 1.75 0.11
N THR A 58 -0.92 1.14 -1.08
CA THR A 58 -1.97 1.19 -2.11
C THR A 58 -3.23 0.46 -1.63
N VAL A 59 -3.09 -0.74 -1.06
CA VAL A 59 -4.20 -1.51 -0.48
C VAL A 59 -4.86 -0.71 0.65
N LEU A 60 -4.08 -0.16 1.59
CA LEU A 60 -4.64 0.64 2.69
C LEU A 60 -5.37 1.89 2.20
N THR A 61 -4.83 2.58 1.18
CA THR A 61 -5.48 3.78 0.62
C THR A 61 -6.82 3.43 -0.03
N GLN A 62 -6.87 2.35 -0.80
CA GLN A 62 -8.11 1.87 -1.43
C GLN A 62 -9.12 1.38 -0.40
N PHE A 63 -8.64 0.67 0.61
CA PHE A 63 -9.50 0.25 1.71
C PHE A 63 -10.08 1.46 2.45
N ALA A 64 -9.30 2.53 2.69
CA ALA A 64 -9.83 3.78 3.25
C ALA A 64 -10.97 4.38 2.42
N GLU A 65 -10.85 4.34 1.08
CA GLU A 65 -11.93 4.80 0.20
C GLU A 65 -13.19 3.93 0.30
N GLN A 66 -13.03 2.60 0.43
CA GLN A 66 -14.15 1.67 0.62
C GLN A 66 -14.82 1.90 1.99
N VAL A 67 -14.03 2.05 3.05
CA VAL A 67 -14.50 2.39 4.40
C VAL A 67 -15.33 3.68 4.40
N CYS A 68 -14.86 4.71 3.70
CA CYS A 68 -15.59 5.96 3.56
C CYS A 68 -16.95 5.76 2.86
N ARG A 69 -16.97 4.94 1.79
CA ARG A 69 -18.22 4.63 1.06
C ARG A 69 -19.21 3.80 1.89
N SER A 70 -18.75 2.98 2.80
CA SER A 70 -19.60 2.22 3.72
C SER A 70 -20.17 3.07 4.87
N GLY A 71 -19.78 4.35 4.97
CA GLY A 71 -20.23 5.26 6.04
C GLY A 71 -19.41 5.16 7.32
N ALA A 72 -18.37 4.33 7.36
CA ALA A 72 -17.42 4.30 8.48
C ALA A 72 -16.36 5.41 8.34
N LEU A 73 -15.70 5.77 9.44
CA LEU A 73 -14.71 6.85 9.50
C LEU A 73 -13.29 6.30 9.33
N PRO A 74 -12.63 6.43 8.16
CA PRO A 74 -11.24 6.04 7.99
C PRO A 74 -10.28 7.13 8.50
N ALA A 75 -9.22 6.74 9.20
CA ALA A 75 -8.12 7.61 9.56
C ALA A 75 -6.78 6.97 9.18
N PHE A 76 -6.04 7.61 8.29
CA PHE A 76 -4.76 7.11 7.79
C PHE A 76 -3.58 7.71 8.54
N ILE A 77 -2.72 6.87 9.10
CA ILE A 77 -1.59 7.25 9.95
C ILE A 77 -0.32 6.60 9.41
N ASN A 78 0.58 7.40 8.85
CA ASN A 78 1.90 6.92 8.44
C ASN A 78 2.82 6.85 9.66
N CYS A 79 3.38 5.67 9.98
CA CYS A 79 4.25 5.45 11.13
C CYS A 79 5.71 5.85 10.89
N ALA A 80 6.09 6.16 9.65
CA ALA A 80 7.43 6.66 9.31
C ALA A 80 7.52 8.17 9.59
N GLY A 81 7.66 8.57 10.84
CA GLY A 81 7.71 10.00 11.17
C GLY A 81 8.01 10.27 12.65
N ASN A 82 7.85 11.53 13.05
CA ASN A 82 8.08 11.96 14.42
C ASN A 82 6.98 11.44 15.36
N ASP A 83 7.38 10.81 16.45
CA ASP A 83 6.53 10.12 17.41
C ASP A 83 5.75 11.06 18.34
N ASP A 84 6.25 12.30 18.51
CA ASP A 84 5.76 13.26 19.49
C ASP A 84 4.28 13.65 19.30
N PHE A 85 3.72 13.41 18.11
CA PHE A 85 2.38 13.83 17.73
C PHE A 85 1.42 12.67 17.41
N ILE A 86 1.71 11.44 17.84
CA ILE A 86 0.87 10.30 17.45
C ILE A 86 -0.58 10.47 17.94
N LEU A 87 -0.80 10.89 19.18
CA LEU A 87 -2.14 11.12 19.73
C LEU A 87 -2.86 12.25 18.99
N THR A 88 -2.16 13.35 18.66
CA THR A 88 -2.71 14.43 17.86
C THR A 88 -3.16 13.93 16.48
N ARG A 89 -2.36 13.07 15.85
CA ARG A 89 -2.69 12.49 14.54
C ARG A 89 -3.88 11.55 14.59
N VAL A 90 -3.98 10.74 15.65
CA VAL A 90 -5.14 9.86 15.89
C VAL A 90 -6.38 10.71 16.14
N ALA A 91 -6.32 11.70 17.05
CA ALA A 91 -7.42 12.60 17.36
C ALA A 91 -7.91 13.33 16.10
N THR A 92 -6.99 13.95 15.35
CA THR A 92 -7.32 14.62 14.08
C THR A 92 -7.97 13.67 13.06
N GLY A 93 -7.45 12.45 12.94
CA GLY A 93 -8.01 11.43 12.03
C GLY A 93 -9.41 10.97 12.42
N LEU A 94 -9.73 10.97 13.71
CA LEU A 94 -11.06 10.67 14.24
C LEU A 94 -11.99 11.88 14.26
N HIS A 95 -11.53 13.05 13.83
CA HIS A 95 -12.26 14.33 13.95
C HIS A 95 -12.57 14.70 15.41
N ALA A 96 -11.71 14.28 16.35
CA ALA A 96 -11.75 14.65 17.76
C ALA A 96 -10.98 15.95 17.99
N GLU A 97 -11.16 16.57 19.18
CA GLU A 97 -10.38 17.73 19.58
C GLU A 97 -8.89 17.34 19.73
N ALA A 98 -8.02 18.00 18.98
CA ALA A 98 -6.60 17.66 18.89
C ALA A 98 -5.71 18.72 19.60
N ILE A 99 -6.15 19.24 20.73
CA ILE A 99 -5.49 20.28 21.52
C ILE A 99 -5.34 19.83 22.98
N GLY A 100 -4.22 20.16 23.60
CA GLY A 100 -3.98 19.92 25.01
C GLY A 100 -2.82 18.96 25.30
N SER A 101 -2.78 18.47 26.54
CA SER A 101 -1.79 17.49 26.99
C SER A 101 -2.05 16.10 26.38
N PRO A 102 -1.10 15.15 26.44
CA PRO A 102 -1.35 13.77 26.02
C PRO A 102 -2.58 13.12 26.71
N ALA A 103 -2.85 13.48 27.96
CA ALA A 103 -4.02 12.98 28.68
C ALA A 103 -5.34 13.58 28.15
N ASP A 104 -5.33 14.85 27.75
CA ASP A 104 -6.50 15.50 27.15
C ASP A 104 -6.77 14.92 25.76
N LEU A 105 -5.74 14.72 24.95
CA LEU A 105 -5.84 14.08 23.63
C LEU A 105 -6.40 12.66 23.74
N TRP A 106 -5.90 11.89 24.72
CA TRP A 106 -6.41 10.53 24.94
C TRP A 106 -7.88 10.52 25.34
N ARG A 107 -8.28 11.42 26.24
CA ARG A 107 -9.68 11.57 26.63
C ARG A 107 -10.55 11.93 25.42
N SER A 108 -10.13 12.91 24.64
CA SER A 108 -10.85 13.33 23.43
C SER A 108 -11.01 12.18 22.40
N ILE A 109 -10.00 11.32 22.26
CA ILE A 109 -10.09 10.12 21.41
C ILE A 109 -11.15 9.15 21.94
N VAL A 110 -11.14 8.88 23.26
CA VAL A 110 -12.11 7.96 23.90
C VAL A 110 -13.53 8.52 23.79
N ASP A 111 -13.73 9.79 24.12
CA ASP A 111 -15.03 10.47 24.04
C ASP A 111 -15.58 10.40 22.60
N ARG A 112 -14.72 10.62 21.59
CA ARG A 112 -15.11 10.52 20.17
C ARG A 112 -15.50 9.10 19.77
N LEU A 113 -14.82 8.09 20.27
CA LEU A 113 -15.20 6.69 20.00
C LEU A 113 -16.55 6.35 20.66
N GLU A 114 -16.85 6.89 21.83
CA GLU A 114 -18.17 6.74 22.46
C GLU A 114 -19.27 7.44 21.65
N GLU A 115 -19.02 8.65 21.14
CA GLU A 115 -19.94 9.34 20.24
C GLU A 115 -20.23 8.51 19.00
N LEU A 116 -19.19 7.99 18.32
CA LEU A 116 -19.35 7.12 17.15
C LEU A 116 -20.19 5.87 17.48
N LYS A 117 -20.01 5.30 18.68
CA LYS A 117 -20.82 4.17 19.14
C LYS A 117 -22.30 4.55 19.27
N LEU A 118 -22.60 5.73 19.78
CA LEU A 118 -23.97 6.24 19.88
C LEU A 118 -24.58 6.55 18.51
N GLU A 119 -23.75 7.02 17.58
CA GLU A 119 -24.15 7.27 16.19
C GLU A 119 -24.33 5.98 15.37
N GLY A 120 -23.94 4.83 15.91
CA GLY A 120 -23.93 3.55 15.20
C GLY A 120 -22.83 3.48 14.12
N LEU A 121 -21.81 4.34 14.22
CA LEU A 121 -20.70 4.41 13.28
C LEU A 121 -19.47 3.69 13.83
N ARG A 122 -18.56 3.34 12.93
CA ARG A 122 -17.28 2.68 13.27
C ARG A 122 -16.11 3.50 12.74
N ALA A 123 -15.04 3.60 13.53
CA ALA A 123 -13.77 4.11 13.08
C ALA A 123 -12.86 3.00 12.55
N VAL A 124 -12.06 3.31 11.53
CA VAL A 124 -11.02 2.43 11.00
C VAL A 124 -9.70 3.17 10.97
N LEU A 125 -8.79 2.82 11.86
CA LEU A 125 -7.45 3.40 11.93
C LEU A 125 -6.49 2.56 11.07
N LEU A 126 -5.85 3.19 10.10
CA LEU A 126 -4.95 2.57 9.15
C LEU A 126 -3.51 3.02 9.43
N PHE A 127 -2.71 2.14 10.04
CA PHE A 127 -1.31 2.40 10.36
C PHE A 127 -0.40 1.85 9.26
N ASP A 128 0.24 2.72 8.50
CA ASP A 128 1.16 2.30 7.43
C ASP A 128 2.62 2.27 7.93
N ASP A 129 3.38 1.24 7.50
CA ASP A 129 4.77 0.98 7.88
C ASP A 129 4.98 0.85 9.41
N LEU A 130 4.12 0.09 10.11
CA LEU A 130 4.17 -0.06 11.58
C LEU A 130 5.50 -0.65 12.08
N GLU A 131 6.23 -1.41 11.28
CA GLU A 131 7.58 -1.90 11.62
C GLU A 131 8.62 -0.78 11.78
N ARG A 132 8.31 0.43 11.34
CA ARG A 132 9.15 1.62 11.49
C ARG A 132 8.73 2.48 12.69
N ALA A 133 7.63 2.13 13.31
CA ALA A 133 7.09 2.83 14.46
C ALA A 133 8.00 2.66 15.69
N SER A 134 8.13 3.71 16.47
CA SER A 134 8.74 3.63 17.80
C SER A 134 7.86 2.84 18.77
N SER A 135 8.42 2.56 19.94
CA SER A 135 7.67 1.97 21.05
C SER A 135 6.48 2.84 21.49
N VAL A 136 6.57 4.16 21.35
CA VAL A 136 5.49 5.10 21.70
C VAL A 136 4.27 4.90 20.79
N ILE A 137 4.51 4.83 19.47
CA ILE A 137 3.42 4.57 18.51
C ILE A 137 2.82 3.18 18.73
N GLN A 138 3.64 2.15 18.92
CA GLN A 138 3.16 0.80 19.17
C GLN A 138 2.34 0.72 20.46
N SER A 139 2.79 1.36 21.55
CA SER A 139 2.02 1.46 22.78
C SER A 139 0.69 2.18 22.60
N CYS A 140 0.63 3.22 21.76
CA CYS A 140 -0.62 3.88 21.40
C CYS A 140 -1.59 2.91 20.70
N VAL A 141 -1.10 2.12 19.73
CA VAL A 141 -1.91 1.10 19.03
C VAL A 141 -2.42 0.04 20.01
N GLU A 142 -1.56 -0.44 20.94
CA GLU A 142 -1.96 -1.41 21.96
C GLU A 142 -3.04 -0.84 22.91
N GLN A 143 -2.93 0.42 23.32
CA GLN A 143 -3.93 1.08 24.14
C GLN A 143 -5.26 1.24 23.41
N LEU A 144 -5.25 1.63 22.13
CA LEU A 144 -6.45 1.71 21.29
C LEU A 144 -7.16 0.36 21.18
N LEU A 145 -6.41 -0.72 20.94
CA LEU A 145 -6.94 -2.09 20.87
C LEU A 145 -7.46 -2.60 22.21
N ALA A 146 -7.02 -2.03 23.32
CA ALA A 146 -7.45 -2.40 24.68
C ALA A 146 -8.72 -1.66 25.14
N ILE A 147 -9.27 -0.69 24.38
CA ILE A 147 -10.51 0.01 24.74
C ILE A 147 -11.69 -0.97 24.61
N PRO A 148 -12.40 -1.31 25.70
CA PRO A 148 -13.48 -2.28 25.64
C PRO A 148 -14.64 -1.80 24.76
N ASP A 149 -15.18 -2.70 23.94
CA ASP A 149 -16.37 -2.45 23.11
C ASP A 149 -16.31 -1.19 22.24
N ALA A 150 -15.10 -0.71 21.94
CA ALA A 150 -14.92 0.43 21.06
C ALA A 150 -15.39 0.10 19.63
N PRO A 151 -16.10 1.02 18.95
CA PRO A 151 -16.47 0.86 17.55
C PRO A 151 -15.27 1.14 16.65
N LEU A 152 -14.17 0.39 16.87
CA LEU A 152 -12.86 0.62 16.28
C LEU A 152 -12.35 -0.66 15.59
N THR A 153 -11.83 -0.50 14.39
CA THR A 153 -11.01 -1.49 13.72
C THR A 153 -9.64 -0.87 13.43
N VAL A 154 -8.58 -1.57 13.77
CA VAL A 154 -7.20 -1.19 13.45
C VAL A 154 -6.69 -2.07 12.33
N VAL A 155 -6.15 -1.49 11.28
CA VAL A 155 -5.42 -2.22 10.23
C VAL A 155 -4.02 -1.66 10.15
N ALA A 156 -3.02 -2.51 10.33
CA ALA A 156 -1.63 -2.08 10.27
C ALA A 156 -0.89 -2.80 9.15
N SER A 157 -0.10 -2.05 8.38
CA SER A 157 0.81 -2.62 7.39
C SER A 157 2.22 -2.74 7.94
N ALA A 158 2.94 -3.78 7.51
CA ALA A 158 4.34 -3.95 7.82
C ALA A 158 5.09 -4.76 6.76
N ARG A 159 6.41 -4.63 6.74
CA ARG A 159 7.27 -5.46 5.90
C ARG A 159 7.38 -6.87 6.48
N THR A 160 7.30 -7.87 5.63
CA THR A 160 7.40 -9.28 6.03
C THR A 160 8.73 -9.61 6.73
N ASP A 161 9.85 -9.06 6.22
CA ASP A 161 11.19 -9.26 6.79
C ASP A 161 11.41 -8.52 8.12
N HIS A 162 10.50 -7.64 8.50
CA HIS A 162 10.50 -6.91 9.77
C HIS A 162 9.27 -7.22 10.66
N ALA A 163 8.56 -8.31 10.39
CA ALA A 163 7.36 -8.68 11.17
C ALA A 163 7.63 -8.79 12.68
N THR A 164 8.83 -9.20 13.08
CA THR A 164 9.25 -9.29 14.50
C THR A 164 9.39 -7.94 15.20
N ARG A 165 9.37 -6.82 14.46
CA ARG A 165 9.39 -5.48 15.06
C ARG A 165 8.01 -4.99 15.50
N ILE A 166 6.95 -5.70 15.12
CA ILE A 166 5.60 -5.41 15.61
C ILE A 166 5.49 -5.97 17.03
N GLY A 167 4.94 -5.18 17.95
CA GLY A 167 4.71 -5.59 19.34
C GLY A 167 3.94 -6.90 19.44
N ALA A 168 4.34 -7.77 20.36
CA ALA A 168 3.70 -9.07 20.56
C ALA A 168 2.20 -8.93 20.82
N ARG A 169 1.79 -7.93 21.62
CA ARG A 169 0.37 -7.68 21.95
C ARG A 169 -0.45 -7.32 20.70
N ILE A 170 0.09 -6.50 19.78
CA ILE A 170 -0.59 -6.16 18.52
C ILE A 170 -0.79 -7.42 17.69
N SER A 171 0.26 -8.27 17.62
CA SER A 171 0.21 -9.54 16.88
C SER A 171 -0.79 -10.54 17.49
N GLU A 172 -0.91 -10.59 18.80
CA GLU A 172 -1.88 -11.42 19.54
C GLU A 172 -3.32 -10.96 19.36
N CYS A 173 -3.54 -9.65 19.24
CA CYS A 173 -4.86 -9.06 18.98
C CYS A 173 -5.32 -9.21 17.53
N ALA A 174 -4.44 -9.62 16.61
CA ALA A 174 -4.77 -9.71 15.19
C ALA A 174 -5.78 -10.83 14.89
N ASN A 175 -6.95 -10.45 14.45
CA ASN A 175 -8.00 -11.37 14.00
C ASN A 175 -7.74 -11.85 12.56
N LEU A 176 -7.01 -11.07 11.77
CA LEU A 176 -6.72 -11.36 10.39
C LEU A 176 -5.28 -11.01 10.04
N ARG A 177 -4.61 -11.93 9.36
CA ARG A 177 -3.32 -11.70 8.71
C ARG A 177 -3.45 -11.86 7.20
N ILE A 178 -2.95 -10.87 6.47
CA ILE A 178 -2.91 -10.86 5.01
C ILE A 178 -1.45 -10.70 4.59
N ASP A 179 -0.98 -11.59 3.73
CA ASP A 179 0.38 -11.54 3.19
C ASP A 179 0.30 -11.21 1.68
N LEU A 180 0.78 -10.02 1.28
CA LEU A 180 0.94 -9.66 -0.12
C LEU A 180 2.17 -10.35 -0.67
N THR A 181 1.96 -11.33 -1.52
CA THR A 181 3.05 -12.04 -2.21
C THR A 181 3.56 -11.25 -3.41
N PRO A 182 4.86 -11.34 -3.76
CA PRO A 182 5.36 -10.85 -5.04
C PRO A 182 4.61 -11.48 -6.21
N TRP A 183 4.50 -10.76 -7.29
CA TRP A 183 3.92 -11.29 -8.52
C TRP A 183 4.74 -12.46 -9.07
N THR A 184 4.08 -13.39 -9.72
CA THR A 184 4.69 -14.41 -10.56
C THR A 184 5.13 -13.81 -11.91
N GLU A 185 5.91 -14.57 -12.68
CA GLU A 185 6.28 -14.16 -14.06
C GLU A 185 5.04 -13.93 -14.93
N SER A 186 4.02 -14.79 -14.79
CA SER A 186 2.76 -14.69 -15.52
C SER A 186 1.99 -13.42 -15.17
N GLU A 187 1.86 -13.10 -13.87
CA GLU A 187 1.20 -11.88 -13.41
C GLU A 187 1.95 -10.63 -13.83
N THR A 188 3.29 -10.65 -13.77
CA THR A 188 4.13 -9.56 -14.28
C THR A 188 3.91 -9.34 -15.78
N SER A 189 3.88 -10.42 -16.56
CA SER A 189 3.60 -10.37 -18.00
C SER A 189 2.23 -9.79 -18.31
N GLN A 190 1.20 -10.27 -17.60
CA GLN A 190 -0.17 -9.80 -17.77
C GLN A 190 -0.28 -8.32 -17.41
N TYR A 191 0.28 -7.91 -16.27
CA TYR A 191 0.29 -6.52 -15.83
C TYR A 191 0.92 -5.58 -16.87
N LEU A 192 2.08 -5.92 -17.42
CA LEU A 192 2.76 -5.12 -18.42
C LEU A 192 1.94 -4.99 -19.72
N LYS A 193 1.35 -6.11 -20.19
CA LYS A 193 0.49 -6.12 -21.38
C LYS A 193 -0.76 -5.26 -21.21
N GLU A 194 -1.47 -5.43 -20.10
CA GLU A 194 -2.68 -4.67 -19.79
C GLU A 194 -2.40 -3.17 -19.62
N SER A 195 -1.30 -2.83 -18.94
CA SER A 195 -0.90 -1.43 -18.73
C SER A 195 -0.60 -0.72 -20.05
N VAL A 196 0.11 -1.39 -20.96
CA VAL A 196 0.40 -0.89 -22.32
C VAL A 196 -0.88 -0.76 -23.15
N ALA A 197 -1.77 -1.76 -23.10
CA ALA A 197 -3.04 -1.75 -23.84
C ALA A 197 -3.97 -0.63 -23.33
N LYS A 198 -4.12 -0.46 -22.01
CA LYS A 198 -4.91 0.63 -21.38
C LYS A 198 -4.36 2.02 -21.73
N ALA A 199 -3.08 2.13 -22.05
CA ALA A 199 -2.47 3.37 -22.51
C ALA A 199 -2.61 3.63 -24.03
N GLY A 200 -3.36 2.78 -24.75
CA GLY A 200 -3.73 2.98 -26.15
C GLY A 200 -2.84 2.23 -27.16
N ARG A 201 -1.88 1.41 -26.73
CA ARG A 201 -1.03 0.61 -27.63
C ARG A 201 -1.49 -0.85 -27.64
N ALA A 202 -2.02 -1.31 -28.76
CA ALA A 202 -2.49 -2.71 -28.93
C ALA A 202 -1.34 -3.74 -29.00
N GLN A 203 -0.16 -3.34 -29.50
CA GLN A 203 0.97 -4.24 -29.63
C GLN A 203 1.84 -4.24 -28.35
N PRO A 204 2.40 -5.39 -27.95
CA PRO A 204 3.33 -5.45 -26.82
C PRO A 204 4.51 -4.48 -26.98
N ALA A 205 4.84 -3.75 -25.95
CA ALA A 205 6.00 -2.85 -25.92
C ALA A 205 7.28 -3.58 -25.48
N PHE A 206 7.16 -4.72 -24.84
CA PHE A 206 8.25 -5.57 -24.34
C PHE A 206 8.19 -6.92 -25.04
N ASP A 207 9.34 -7.47 -25.43
CA ASP A 207 9.43 -8.85 -25.89
C ASP A 207 9.37 -9.84 -24.69
N GLU A 208 9.22 -11.13 -24.97
CA GLU A 208 9.09 -12.16 -23.92
C GLU A 208 10.36 -12.28 -23.06
N ARG A 209 11.54 -12.04 -23.65
CA ARG A 209 12.82 -12.08 -22.90
C ARG A 209 12.95 -10.88 -21.97
N ALA A 210 12.53 -9.71 -22.42
CA ALA A 210 12.48 -8.51 -21.58
C ALA A 210 11.52 -8.68 -20.40
N VAL A 211 10.34 -9.25 -20.62
CA VAL A 211 9.37 -9.53 -19.54
C VAL A 211 9.97 -10.48 -18.51
N ARG A 212 10.57 -11.57 -18.93
CA ARG A 212 11.26 -12.51 -18.04
C ARG A 212 12.38 -11.83 -17.26
N ARG A 213 13.19 -11.03 -17.96
CA ARG A 213 14.30 -10.31 -17.34
C ARG A 213 13.84 -9.27 -16.31
N LEU A 214 12.74 -8.54 -16.61
CA LEU A 214 12.07 -7.65 -15.65
C LEU A 214 11.61 -8.40 -14.39
N PHE A 215 11.01 -9.58 -14.56
CA PHE A 215 10.60 -10.41 -13.45
C PHE A 215 11.80 -10.86 -12.61
N GLU A 216 12.85 -11.40 -13.22
CA GLU A 216 14.06 -11.85 -12.52
C GLU A 216 14.70 -10.73 -11.68
N LEU A 217 14.87 -9.54 -12.26
CA LEU A 217 15.51 -8.41 -11.60
C LEU A 217 14.63 -7.76 -10.52
N SER A 218 13.32 -7.77 -10.73
CA SER A 218 12.37 -7.19 -9.78
C SER A 218 11.99 -8.15 -8.64
N GLY A 219 12.17 -9.48 -8.84
CA GLY A 219 11.63 -10.50 -7.96
C GLY A 219 10.10 -10.43 -7.85
N GLY A 220 9.42 -9.90 -8.88
CA GLY A 220 7.97 -9.70 -8.90
C GLY A 220 7.48 -8.56 -8.00
N ALA A 221 8.38 -7.71 -7.49
CA ALA A 221 7.98 -6.55 -6.67
C ALA A 221 7.39 -5.43 -7.57
N PRO A 222 6.10 -5.07 -7.43
CA PRO A 222 5.42 -4.14 -8.32
C PRO A 222 6.12 -2.80 -8.52
N ARG A 223 6.65 -2.21 -7.43
CA ARG A 223 7.39 -0.94 -7.50
C ARG A 223 8.61 -1.04 -8.39
N LYS A 224 9.38 -2.13 -8.26
CA LYS A 224 10.60 -2.34 -9.05
C LYS A 224 10.27 -2.69 -10.51
N VAL A 225 9.20 -3.47 -10.75
CA VAL A 225 8.67 -3.72 -12.10
C VAL A 225 8.34 -2.40 -12.79
N ASN A 226 7.59 -1.52 -12.15
CA ASN A 226 7.20 -0.23 -12.72
C ASN A 226 8.42 0.66 -13.00
N GLN A 227 9.37 0.73 -12.07
CA GLN A 227 10.58 1.54 -12.23
C GLN A 227 11.40 1.08 -13.42
N LEU A 228 11.69 -0.22 -13.51
CA LEU A 228 12.46 -0.79 -14.62
C LEU A 228 11.72 -0.64 -15.94
N ALA A 229 10.43 -0.95 -15.97
CA ALA A 229 9.63 -0.86 -17.20
C ALA A 229 9.54 0.58 -17.72
N GLN A 230 9.36 1.57 -16.85
CA GLN A 230 9.32 2.98 -17.24
C GLN A 230 10.64 3.43 -17.87
N LEU A 231 11.76 3.15 -17.21
CA LEU A 231 13.07 3.54 -17.71
C LEU A 231 13.43 2.81 -19.00
N ALA A 232 13.08 1.53 -19.10
CA ALA A 232 13.30 0.75 -20.32
C ALA A 232 12.48 1.28 -21.51
N LEU A 233 11.26 1.77 -21.31
CA LEU A 233 10.50 2.46 -22.37
C LEU A 233 11.18 3.76 -22.80
N VAL A 234 11.76 4.51 -21.86
CA VAL A 234 12.52 5.74 -22.20
C VAL A 234 13.78 5.41 -23.00
N ALA A 235 14.58 4.41 -22.55
CA ALA A 235 15.79 3.96 -23.23
C ALA A 235 15.50 3.39 -24.61
N GLY A 236 14.50 2.50 -24.73
CA GLY A 236 14.08 1.90 -26.00
C GLY A 236 13.57 2.92 -27.01
N ALA A 237 12.87 3.97 -26.57
CA ALA A 237 12.48 5.08 -27.44
C ALA A 237 13.69 5.86 -27.95
N GLY A 238 14.71 6.08 -27.10
CA GLY A 238 15.97 6.72 -27.51
C GLY A 238 16.74 5.90 -28.53
N GLN A 239 16.75 4.58 -28.38
CA GLN A 239 17.38 3.63 -29.30
C GLN A 239 16.53 3.29 -30.53
N ARG A 240 15.31 3.80 -30.61
CA ARG A 240 14.34 3.54 -31.69
C ARG A 240 14.00 2.04 -31.86
N LEU A 241 13.87 1.31 -30.76
CA LEU A 241 13.51 -0.10 -30.76
C LEU A 241 12.04 -0.30 -31.13
N LEU A 242 11.71 -1.38 -31.85
CA LEU A 242 10.32 -1.78 -32.10
C LEU A 242 9.65 -2.35 -30.83
N GLN A 243 10.41 -3.06 -30.02
CA GLN A 243 10.07 -3.57 -28.69
C GLN A 243 11.29 -3.46 -27.79
N VAL A 244 11.08 -3.27 -26.50
CA VAL A 244 12.13 -3.32 -25.48
C VAL A 244 12.59 -4.78 -25.37
N ASP A 245 13.88 -5.00 -25.41
CA ASP A 245 14.54 -6.30 -25.28
C ASP A 245 15.22 -6.47 -23.90
N ALA A 246 15.71 -7.67 -23.61
CA ALA A 246 16.39 -7.98 -22.35
C ALA A 246 17.66 -7.16 -22.12
N ALA A 247 18.41 -6.85 -23.19
CA ALA A 247 19.65 -6.06 -23.10
C ALA A 247 19.36 -4.62 -22.62
N THR A 248 18.27 -4.04 -23.09
CA THR A 248 17.80 -2.72 -22.63
C THR A 248 17.44 -2.75 -21.14
N ILE A 249 16.83 -3.84 -20.64
CA ILE A 249 16.50 -4.01 -19.22
C ILE A 249 17.77 -4.10 -18.36
N ASP A 250 18.76 -4.86 -18.81
CA ASP A 250 20.05 -4.99 -18.13
C ASP A 250 20.78 -3.65 -18.03
N ALA A 251 20.84 -2.89 -19.12
CA ALA A 251 21.47 -1.57 -19.14
C ALA A 251 20.79 -0.59 -18.17
N VAL A 252 19.47 -0.61 -18.10
CA VAL A 252 18.69 0.22 -17.16
C VAL A 252 18.96 -0.17 -15.71
N GLU A 253 19.05 -1.47 -15.40
CA GLU A 253 19.36 -1.90 -14.02
C GLU A 253 20.78 -1.50 -13.62
N GLU A 254 21.74 -1.57 -14.52
CA GLU A 254 23.12 -1.11 -14.26
C GLU A 254 23.14 0.40 -13.93
N GLU A 255 22.46 1.23 -14.72
CA GLU A 255 22.34 2.66 -14.46
C GLU A 255 21.69 2.96 -13.09
N LEU A 256 20.64 2.24 -12.73
CA LEU A 256 19.97 2.37 -11.43
C LEU A 256 20.85 1.92 -10.26
N SER A 257 21.71 0.94 -10.46
CA SER A 257 22.61 0.43 -9.46
C SER A 257 23.78 1.40 -9.17
N LEU A 258 24.21 2.14 -10.18
CA LEU A 258 25.26 3.17 -10.06
C LEU A 258 24.75 4.47 -9.39
N ALA A 259 23.44 4.69 -9.39
CA ALA A 259 22.81 5.89 -8.80
C ALA A 259 22.42 5.73 -7.32
N ARG A 260 22.67 4.57 -6.71
CA ARG A 260 22.41 4.25 -5.28
C ARG A 260 23.66 4.40 -4.46
#